data_f007773d41fc2c50f99b53bf4300aa03
#
_entry.id   f007773d41fc2c50f99b53bf4300aa03
#
_cell.length_a   1.000
_cell.length_b   1.000
_cell.length_c   1.000
_cell.angle_alpha   90.00
_cell.angle_beta   90.00
_cell.angle_gamma   90.00
#
_symmetry.space_group_name_H-M   'P 1'
#
loop_
_entity.id
_entity.type
_entity.pdbx_description
1 polymer ?
#
loop_
_entity_poly.entity_id
_entity_poly.type
_entity_poly.pdbx_seq_one_letter_code
_entity_poly.pdbx_strand_id
1 'polypeptide(L)'
;MIPVINKRETGVNLRRIMDRLGLSAKDVQEYLGLGCVQSVYRWLDGINVPTVDNLYAMSELFQVPVDDILCGNRAPIMARVASDMSERERRLYTYCEKLNKFKAA
;
A
#
# COMPACT_ATOMS: atom_id res chain seq x y z
N MET A 1 5.61 -14.16 17.96
CA MET A 1 5.59 -14.61 16.54
C MET A 1 5.99 -13.45 15.64
N ILE A 2 6.88 -13.71 14.70
CA ILE A 2 7.35 -12.67 13.78
C ILE A 2 6.25 -12.41 12.73
N PRO A 3 5.88 -11.15 12.50
CA PRO A 3 4.94 -10.83 11.42
C PRO A 3 5.50 -11.24 10.06
N VAL A 4 4.66 -11.82 9.23
CA VAL A 4 5.04 -12.32 7.90
C VAL A 4 4.09 -11.75 6.84
N ILE A 5 4.65 -11.33 5.72
CA ILE A 5 3.86 -10.84 4.59
C ILE A 5 3.25 -12.03 3.84
N ASN A 6 1.98 -11.91 3.49
CA ASN A 6 1.30 -12.89 2.64
C ASN A 6 1.37 -12.38 1.19
N LYS A 7 2.17 -13.03 0.39
CA LYS A 7 2.41 -12.62 -1.01
C LYS A 7 1.14 -12.66 -1.85
N ARG A 8 0.33 -13.69 -1.65
CA ARG A 8 -0.90 -13.87 -2.42
C ARG A 8 -1.94 -12.79 -2.09
N GLU A 9 -2.15 -12.54 -0.81
CA GLU A 9 -3.09 -11.50 -0.38
C GLU A 9 -2.61 -10.11 -0.78
N THR A 10 -1.30 -9.88 -0.73
CA THR A 10 -0.70 -8.64 -1.20
C THR A 10 -0.99 -8.44 -2.69
N GLY A 11 -0.85 -9.49 -3.48
CA GLY A 11 -1.15 -9.44 -4.91
C GLY A 11 -2.62 -9.13 -5.19
N VAL A 12 -3.53 -9.76 -4.46
CA VAL A 12 -4.97 -9.49 -4.59
C VAL A 12 -5.28 -8.05 -4.22
N ASN A 13 -4.70 -7.56 -3.14
CA ASN A 13 -4.90 -6.19 -2.69
C ASN A 13 -4.35 -5.19 -3.71
N LEU A 14 -3.18 -5.47 -4.27
CA LEU A 14 -2.56 -4.63 -5.29
C LEU A 14 -3.45 -4.52 -6.53
N ARG A 15 -4.00 -5.64 -6.98
CA ARG A 15 -4.94 -5.65 -8.11
C ARG A 15 -6.18 -4.83 -7.81
N ARG A 16 -6.72 -4.94 -6.59
CA ARG A 16 -7.89 -4.18 -6.18
C ARG A 16 -7.63 -2.68 -6.21
N ILE A 17 -6.47 -2.25 -5.75
CA ILE A 17 -6.09 -0.83 -5.77
C ILE A 17 -5.95 -0.35 -7.21
N MET A 18 -5.29 -1.13 -8.06
CA MET A 18 -5.12 -0.80 -9.48
C MET A 18 -6.47 -0.69 -10.19
N ASP A 19 -7.36 -1.65 -9.95
CA ASP A 19 -8.69 -1.64 -10.57
C ASP A 19 -9.50 -0.42 -10.13
N ARG A 20 -9.41 -0.07 -8.84
CA ARG A 20 -10.11 1.11 -8.32
C ARG A 20 -9.62 2.39 -9.00
N LEU A 21 -8.34 2.48 -9.30
CA LEU A 21 -7.74 3.66 -9.91
C LEU A 21 -7.73 3.60 -11.44
N GLY A 22 -8.18 2.50 -12.02
CA GLY A 22 -8.19 2.34 -13.47
C GLY A 22 -6.81 2.16 -14.06
N LEU A 23 -5.86 1.62 -13.30
CA LEU A 23 -4.49 1.41 -13.75
C LEU A 23 -4.28 -0.03 -14.22
N SER A 24 -3.62 -0.18 -15.37
CA SER A 24 -3.23 -1.49 -15.89
C SER A 24 -1.83 -1.86 -15.39
N ALA A 25 -1.46 -3.13 -15.57
CA ALA A 25 -0.11 -3.59 -15.25
C ALA A 25 0.94 -2.82 -16.06
N LYS A 26 0.61 -2.47 -17.30
CA LYS A 26 1.50 -1.69 -18.15
C LYS A 26 1.70 -0.28 -17.62
N ASP A 27 0.64 0.34 -17.11
CA ASP A 27 0.73 1.68 -16.51
C ASP A 27 1.69 1.68 -15.32
N VAL A 28 1.60 0.66 -14.47
CA VAL A 28 2.48 0.51 -13.31
C VAL A 28 3.91 0.27 -13.77
N GLN A 29 4.10 -0.59 -14.77
CA GLN A 29 5.42 -0.86 -15.35
C GLN A 29 6.07 0.43 -15.84
N GLU A 30 5.35 1.24 -16.59
CA GLU A 30 5.86 2.48 -17.14
C GLU A 30 6.22 3.49 -16.05
N TYR A 31 5.35 3.63 -15.06
CA TYR A 31 5.59 4.55 -13.95
C TYR A 31 6.85 4.17 -13.17
N LEU A 32 7.04 2.87 -12.92
CA LEU A 32 8.18 2.37 -12.16
C LEU A 32 9.46 2.27 -12.98
N GLY A 33 9.37 2.42 -14.30
CA GLY A 33 10.53 2.29 -15.17
C GLY A 33 11.06 0.86 -15.26
N LEU A 34 10.18 -0.12 -15.12
CA LEU A 34 10.57 -1.54 -15.19
C LEU A 34 10.84 -1.96 -16.63
N GLY A 35 11.79 -2.87 -16.80
CA GLY A 35 12.18 -3.38 -18.12
C GLY A 35 11.12 -4.24 -18.79
N CYS A 36 10.22 -4.86 -18.01
CA CYS A 36 9.15 -5.67 -18.55
C CYS A 36 7.93 -5.70 -17.61
N VAL A 37 6.76 -5.97 -18.19
CA VAL A 37 5.51 -6.04 -17.44
C VAL A 37 5.39 -7.32 -16.61
N GLN A 38 6.21 -8.32 -16.88
CA GLN A 38 6.20 -9.60 -16.18
C GLN A 38 6.40 -9.43 -14.67
N SER A 39 7.23 -8.48 -14.26
CA SER A 39 7.45 -8.20 -12.84
C SER A 39 6.15 -7.86 -12.13
N VAL A 40 5.33 -7.01 -12.75
CA VAL A 40 4.03 -6.62 -12.18
C VAL A 40 3.10 -7.84 -12.07
N TYR A 41 3.03 -8.66 -13.09
CA TYR A 41 2.20 -9.86 -13.07
C TYR A 41 2.63 -10.84 -11.98
N ARG A 42 3.93 -10.97 -11.74
CA ARG A 42 4.43 -11.83 -10.65
C ARG A 42 3.96 -11.35 -9.29
N TRP A 43 3.91 -10.03 -9.08
CA TRP A 43 3.38 -9.48 -7.84
C TRP A 43 1.88 -9.77 -7.71
N LEU A 44 1.12 -9.57 -8.80
CA LEU A 44 -0.31 -9.81 -8.80
C LEU A 44 -0.67 -11.28 -8.59
N ASP A 45 0.16 -12.19 -9.11
CA ASP A 45 -0.05 -13.62 -8.99
C ASP A 45 0.45 -14.18 -7.65
N GLY A 46 1.08 -13.36 -6.82
CA GLY A 46 1.55 -13.79 -5.51
C GLY A 46 2.83 -14.63 -5.55
N ILE A 47 3.59 -14.55 -6.64
CA ILE A 47 4.86 -15.27 -6.77
C ILE A 47 5.93 -14.60 -5.91
N ASN A 48 5.99 -13.29 -5.97
CA ASN A 48 6.90 -12.49 -5.12
C ASN A 48 6.25 -11.15 -4.80
N VAL A 49 6.91 -10.36 -3.96
CA VAL A 49 6.46 -9.02 -3.61
C VAL A 49 7.38 -7.99 -4.24
N PRO A 50 6.89 -6.76 -4.47
CA PRO A 50 7.74 -5.68 -4.98
C PRO A 50 8.88 -5.38 -4.01
N THR A 51 9.98 -4.87 -4.54
CA THR A 51 11.08 -4.36 -3.70
C THR A 51 10.62 -3.12 -2.94
N VAL A 52 11.38 -2.77 -1.90
CA VAL A 52 11.06 -1.58 -1.09
C VAL A 52 11.00 -0.33 -1.95
N ASP A 53 11.92 -0.18 -2.90
CA ASP A 53 11.95 0.97 -3.80
C ASP A 53 10.68 1.05 -4.64
N ASN A 54 10.24 -0.10 -5.17
CA ASN A 54 9.02 -0.15 -5.97
C ASN A 54 7.77 0.10 -5.12
N LEU A 55 7.75 -0.41 -3.89
CA LEU A 55 6.65 -0.15 -2.95
C LEU A 55 6.54 1.33 -2.63
N TYR A 56 7.68 1.98 -2.40
CA TYR A 56 7.71 3.41 -2.10
C TYR A 56 7.14 4.22 -3.28
N ALA A 57 7.56 3.89 -4.49
CA ALA A 57 7.08 4.56 -5.70
C ALA A 57 5.58 4.29 -5.95
N MET A 58 5.12 3.05 -5.70
CA MET A 58 3.70 2.72 -5.85
C MET A 58 2.84 3.42 -4.81
N SER A 59 3.37 3.61 -3.60
CA SER A 59 2.69 4.39 -2.57
C SER A 59 2.37 5.80 -3.07
N GLU A 60 3.31 6.42 -3.75
CA GLU A 60 3.10 7.74 -4.36
C GLU A 60 2.09 7.68 -5.50
N LEU A 61 2.22 6.69 -6.38
CA LEU A 61 1.32 6.53 -7.52
C LEU A 61 -0.13 6.29 -7.08
N PHE A 62 -0.33 5.44 -6.08
CA PHE A 62 -1.65 5.07 -5.60
C PHE A 62 -2.19 6.04 -4.54
N GLN A 63 -1.35 6.91 -4.01
CA GLN A 63 -1.70 7.84 -2.92
C GLN A 63 -2.20 7.11 -1.68
N VAL A 64 -1.53 6.00 -1.36
CA VAL A 64 -1.81 5.20 -0.15
C VAL A 64 -0.51 4.87 0.56
N PRO A 65 -0.51 4.67 1.89
CA PRO A 65 0.68 4.22 2.60
C PRO A 65 1.14 2.84 2.14
N VAL A 66 2.43 2.56 2.25
CA VAL A 66 2.98 1.24 1.92
C VAL A 66 2.26 0.13 2.70
N ASP A 67 1.91 0.37 3.96
CA ASP A 67 1.20 -0.60 4.78
C ASP A 67 -0.18 -0.97 4.25
N ASP A 68 -0.80 -0.10 3.46
CA ASP A 68 -2.08 -0.39 2.83
C ASP A 68 -1.93 -1.26 1.59
N ILE A 69 -0.73 -1.35 1.04
CA ILE A 69 -0.44 -2.21 -0.11
C ILE A 69 -0.13 -3.63 0.36
N LEU A 70 0.68 -3.75 1.41
CA LEU A 70 1.13 -5.03 1.94
C LEU A 70 0.07 -5.67 2.81
N CYS A 71 -0.11 -6.98 2.66
CA CYS A 71 -0.99 -7.77 3.51
C CYS A 71 -0.16 -8.86 4.20
N GLY A 72 -0.52 -9.19 5.43
CA GLY A 72 0.19 -10.19 6.20
C GLY A 72 -0.62 -10.64 7.40
N ASN A 73 0.04 -11.29 8.35
CA ASN A 73 -0.59 -11.80 9.56
C ASN A 73 -0.64 -10.78 10.69
N ARG A 74 -0.28 -9.54 10.40
CA ARG A 74 -0.28 -8.45 11.39
C ARG A 74 -1.60 -7.69 11.32
N ALA A 75 -2.13 -7.28 12.49
CA ALA A 75 -3.30 -6.41 12.52
C ALA A 75 -2.96 -5.06 11.87
N PRO A 76 -3.95 -4.42 11.21
CA PRO A 76 -3.72 -3.11 10.62
C PRO A 76 -3.21 -2.11 11.64
N ILE A 77 -2.18 -1.35 11.29
CA ILE A 77 -1.56 -0.38 12.20
C ILE A 77 -2.57 0.65 12.67
N MET A 78 -3.47 1.08 11.77
CA MET A 78 -4.51 2.05 12.11
C MET A 78 -5.42 1.56 13.24
N ALA A 79 -5.88 0.31 13.18
CA ALA A 79 -6.73 -0.26 14.21
C ALA A 79 -5.99 -0.39 15.54
N ARG A 80 -4.71 -0.78 15.49
CA ARG A 80 -3.88 -0.91 16.70
C ARG A 80 -3.62 0.43 17.35
N VAL A 81 -3.26 1.42 16.55
CA VAL A 81 -2.97 2.78 17.03
C VAL A 81 -4.23 3.38 17.63
N ALA A 82 -5.40 3.21 16.98
CA ALA A 82 -6.65 3.75 17.47
C ALA A 82 -7.06 3.15 18.80
N SER A 83 -6.76 1.87 19.06
CA SER A 83 -7.11 1.22 20.33
C SER A 83 -6.17 1.58 21.46
N ASP A 84 -4.92 1.93 21.17
CA ASP A 84 -3.89 2.23 22.18
C ASP A 84 -3.67 3.71 22.43
N MET A 85 -4.23 4.58 21.58
CA MET A 85 -4.01 6.03 21.68
C MET A 85 -4.89 6.66 22.75
N SER A 86 -4.32 7.63 23.49
CA SER A 86 -5.10 8.52 24.33
C SER A 86 -5.97 9.41 23.45
N GLU A 87 -6.98 10.03 24.06
CA GLU A 87 -7.88 10.96 23.35
C GLU A 87 -7.08 12.10 22.70
N ARG A 88 -6.05 12.60 23.39
CA ARG A 88 -5.19 13.65 22.85
C ARG A 88 -4.46 13.20 21.60
N GLU A 89 -3.92 11.99 21.61
CA GLU A 89 -3.21 11.42 20.47
C GLU A 89 -4.15 11.18 19.30
N ARG A 90 -5.38 10.76 19.57
CA ARG A 90 -6.41 10.60 18.53
C ARG A 90 -6.71 11.93 17.84
N ARG A 91 -6.77 13.02 18.60
CA ARG A 91 -7.00 14.35 18.03
C ARG A 91 -5.87 14.76 17.11
N LEU A 92 -4.62 14.55 17.53
CA LEU A 92 -3.45 14.85 16.72
C LEU A 92 -3.45 14.02 15.44
N TYR A 93 -3.78 12.76 15.55
CA TYR A 93 -3.84 11.87 14.40
C TYR A 93 -4.89 12.34 13.39
N THR A 94 -6.08 12.64 13.87
CA THR A 94 -7.17 13.16 13.02
C THR A 94 -6.79 14.46 12.34
N TYR A 95 -6.09 15.34 13.07
CA TYR A 95 -5.62 16.61 12.52
C TYR A 95 -4.61 16.37 11.39
N CYS A 96 -3.67 15.46 11.57
CA CYS A 96 -2.70 15.10 10.53
C CYS A 96 -3.38 14.53 9.29
N GLU A 97 -4.38 13.69 9.46
CA GLU A 97 -5.17 13.15 8.36
C GLU A 97 -5.86 14.25 7.55
N LYS A 98 -6.48 15.19 8.24
CA LYS A 98 -7.16 16.34 7.60
C LYS A 98 -6.16 17.19 6.83
N LEU A 99 -4.98 17.42 7.38
CA LEU A 99 -3.91 18.15 6.69
C LEU A 99 -3.48 17.45 5.41
N ASN A 100 -3.32 16.13 5.46
CA ASN A 100 -2.93 15.36 4.29
C ASN A 100 -3.98 15.43 3.20
N LYS A 101 -5.26 15.34 3.54
CA LYS A 101 -6.35 15.52 2.59
C LYS A 101 -6.34 16.90 1.97
N PHE A 102 -6.04 17.90 2.76
CA PHE A 102 -5.97 19.28 2.29
C PHE A 102 -4.82 19.49 1.32
N LYS A 103 -3.66 18.86 1.57
CA LYS A 103 -2.51 18.93 0.69
C LYS A 103 -2.70 18.14 -0.61
N ALA A 104 -3.48 17.08 -0.58
CA ALA A 104 -3.76 16.24 -1.73
C ALA A 104 -4.81 16.85 -2.68
N ALA A 105 -5.53 17.81 -2.20
CA ALA A 105 -6.49 18.57 -3.01
C ALA A 105 -5.78 19.70 -3.78
#